data_fc0b17ccfbd4996a9e803bee71e6684c
#
_entry.id   fc0b17ccfbd4996a9e803bee71e6684c
#
_cell.length_a   1.000
_cell.length_b   1.000
_cell.length_c   1.000
_cell.angle_alpha   90.00
_cell.angle_beta   90.00
_cell.angle_gamma   90.00
#
_symmetry.space_group_name_H-M   'P 1'
#
loop_
_entity.id
_entity.type
_entity.pdbx_description
1 polymer ?
#
loop_
_entity_poly.entity_id
_entity_poly.type
_entity_poly.pdbx_seq_one_letter_code
_entity_poly.pdbx_strand_id
1 'polypeptide(L)'
;MKNKILEMRNITKTFPGVRALDNVNLYVEEGEIHFIVGENGAGKSTLMKVLSGIHPSGSYSGDIVFDNHTKHFQGIKDSVHCGIIIINQELALFPDLSVYENIFVGHEIGEYLVDWNQTRKLAKQYLDMVGLKVDIFKLVGTLGVGKQQLIEIAKALSQNVRLLILDEPTAALNETDSENLLNLLVALKQKGITSIMISHKLREVQKIADSLTVIRDGKVITRLSRDQINEQEIIRNMVGREIEDIFPKRPKYQGGPTVFETVHLNAYCKESNRYVVNDSNIVIRKGEVVGISGLMGAGRTELAHTIFGNLDKYKLSGSTIVFGKNVVMSSPQEAIKNGIAYVSEDRKRDGLILSEDIGQNITITALEKISNMGILNFISQSQHTEKYVKKLNIKTPTVLQKVKNLSGGNQQKVQVGKWLFSEPKILILDEPTRGIDVGAKYEIYTIINDLVASGMSILLISSELPEIMGMCDRVYVIAEGVQTAEFNIEDATPEKILEKATL
;
A
#
# COMPACT_ATOMS: atom_id res chain seq x y z
N MET A 1 -8.11 -8.19 -36.83
CA MET A 1 -7.58 -7.26 -35.81
C MET A 1 -8.76 -6.84 -34.95
N LYS A 2 -8.66 -6.93 -33.62
CA LYS A 2 -9.71 -6.39 -32.75
C LYS A 2 -9.79 -4.87 -32.92
N ASN A 3 -11.00 -4.32 -32.80
CA ASN A 3 -11.21 -2.89 -32.90
C ASN A 3 -10.62 -2.18 -31.68
N LYS A 4 -9.92 -1.04 -31.89
CA LYS A 4 -9.43 -0.24 -30.78
C LYS A 4 -10.52 0.71 -30.32
N ILE A 5 -10.94 0.57 -29.06
CA ILE A 5 -11.91 1.50 -28.46
C ILE A 5 -11.26 2.82 -28.06
N LEU A 6 -9.98 2.77 -27.65
CA LEU A 6 -9.23 3.94 -27.18
C LEU A 6 -7.86 3.99 -27.81
N GLU A 7 -7.45 5.18 -28.26
CA GLU A 7 -6.05 5.52 -28.54
C GLU A 7 -5.73 6.90 -27.91
N MET A 8 -4.70 6.96 -27.10
CA MET A 8 -4.09 8.20 -26.62
C MET A 8 -2.76 8.37 -27.37
N ARG A 9 -2.58 9.48 -28.07
CA ARG A 9 -1.44 9.71 -28.97
C ARG A 9 -0.62 10.89 -28.48
N ASN A 10 0.68 10.66 -28.25
CA ASN A 10 1.67 11.68 -27.88
C ASN A 10 1.27 12.55 -26.67
N ILE A 11 0.62 11.95 -25.67
CA ILE A 11 0.14 12.68 -24.49
C ILE A 11 1.32 13.17 -23.65
N THR A 12 1.41 14.49 -23.50
CA THR A 12 2.41 15.14 -22.63
C THR A 12 1.71 16.06 -21.64
N LYS A 13 2.02 15.89 -20.35
CA LYS A 13 1.46 16.69 -19.24
C LYS A 13 2.58 17.16 -18.33
N THR A 14 2.65 18.48 -18.14
CA THR A 14 3.63 19.11 -17.24
C THR A 14 2.91 19.82 -16.09
N PHE A 15 3.44 19.67 -14.89
CA PHE A 15 3.10 20.46 -13.71
C PHE A 15 4.30 21.33 -13.32
N PRO A 16 4.15 22.36 -12.48
CA PRO A 16 5.28 23.17 -12.04
C PRO A 16 6.43 22.31 -11.49
N GLY A 17 7.56 22.31 -12.18
CA GLY A 17 8.77 21.56 -11.82
C GLY A 17 8.79 20.06 -12.18
N VAL A 18 7.71 19.49 -12.75
CA VAL A 18 7.65 18.05 -13.07
C VAL A 18 6.94 17.81 -14.39
N ARG A 19 7.57 17.06 -15.30
CA ARG A 19 6.91 16.49 -16.48
C ARG A 19 6.36 15.12 -16.10
N ALA A 20 5.05 15.05 -15.83
CA ALA A 20 4.39 13.84 -15.34
C ALA A 20 4.11 12.82 -16.45
N LEU A 21 3.89 13.28 -17.70
CA LEU A 21 3.75 12.46 -18.90
C LEU A 21 4.60 13.05 -20.01
N ASP A 22 5.34 12.21 -20.71
CA ASP A 22 6.26 12.59 -21.78
C ASP A 22 6.04 11.72 -23.01
N ASN A 23 5.29 12.24 -23.99
CA ASN A 23 5.00 11.59 -25.26
C ASN A 23 4.39 10.18 -25.11
N VAL A 24 3.43 10.03 -24.20
CA VAL A 24 2.77 8.74 -23.89
C VAL A 24 1.84 8.34 -25.02
N ASN A 25 1.99 7.10 -25.48
CA ASN A 25 1.11 6.47 -26.47
C ASN A 25 0.49 5.22 -25.83
N LEU A 26 -0.85 5.19 -25.74
CA LEU A 26 -1.63 4.08 -25.17
C LEU A 26 -2.73 3.70 -26.12
N TYR A 27 -2.98 2.41 -26.33
CA TYR A 27 -4.18 1.94 -27.00
C TYR A 27 -4.80 0.75 -26.25
N VAL A 28 -6.13 0.66 -26.32
CA VAL A 28 -6.94 -0.38 -25.65
C VAL A 28 -7.90 -0.96 -26.68
N GLU A 29 -7.99 -2.29 -26.74
CA GLU A 29 -8.89 -3.01 -27.62
C GLU A 29 -10.28 -3.13 -26.98
N GLU A 30 -11.32 -3.19 -27.82
CA GLU A 30 -12.68 -3.33 -27.33
C GLU A 30 -12.88 -4.70 -26.65
N GLY A 31 -13.50 -4.70 -25.46
CA GLY A 31 -13.76 -5.90 -24.68
C GLY A 31 -12.52 -6.54 -24.04
N GLU A 32 -11.39 -5.81 -23.88
CA GLU A 32 -10.23 -6.31 -23.11
C GLU A 32 -10.21 -5.78 -21.68
N ILE A 33 -9.53 -6.50 -20.82
CA ILE A 33 -9.06 -6.01 -19.51
C ILE A 33 -7.62 -5.63 -19.70
N HIS A 34 -7.35 -4.32 -19.81
CA HIS A 34 -6.04 -3.75 -19.98
C HIS A 34 -5.46 -3.27 -18.64
N PHE A 35 -4.25 -3.69 -18.31
CA PHE A 35 -3.57 -3.21 -17.12
C PHE A 35 -2.56 -2.10 -17.43
N ILE A 36 -2.49 -1.13 -16.53
CA ILE A 36 -1.41 -0.14 -16.52
C ILE A 36 -0.62 -0.35 -15.24
N VAL A 37 0.66 -0.70 -15.39
CA VAL A 37 1.58 -0.95 -14.28
C VAL A 37 2.76 0.01 -14.32
N GLY A 38 3.42 0.21 -13.19
CA GLY A 38 4.57 1.11 -13.05
C GLY A 38 4.75 1.54 -11.60
N GLU A 39 5.89 2.14 -11.28
CA GLU A 39 6.18 2.65 -9.94
C GLU A 39 5.23 3.80 -9.54
N ASN A 40 5.19 4.10 -8.23
CA ASN A 40 4.43 5.26 -7.74
C ASN A 40 5.07 6.56 -8.27
N GLY A 41 4.24 7.45 -8.82
CA GLY A 41 4.72 8.66 -9.48
C GLY A 41 5.10 8.47 -10.95
N ALA A 42 4.99 7.27 -11.52
CA ALA A 42 5.29 7.01 -12.94
C ALA A 42 4.34 7.69 -13.94
N GLY A 43 3.25 8.33 -13.47
CA GLY A 43 2.29 9.04 -14.32
C GLY A 43 0.99 8.29 -14.60
N LYS A 44 0.78 7.07 -14.07
CA LYS A 44 -0.40 6.23 -14.33
C LYS A 44 -1.73 6.94 -14.08
N SER A 45 -1.95 7.40 -12.84
CA SER A 45 -3.18 8.13 -12.46
C SER A 45 -3.30 9.47 -13.17
N THR A 46 -2.18 10.14 -13.52
CA THR A 46 -2.19 11.36 -14.33
C THR A 46 -2.71 11.08 -15.74
N LEU A 47 -2.30 9.97 -16.37
CA LEU A 47 -2.77 9.57 -17.69
C LEU A 47 -4.28 9.29 -17.66
N MET A 48 -4.77 8.61 -16.63
CA MET A 48 -6.22 8.35 -16.47
C MET A 48 -7.01 9.61 -16.16
N LYS A 49 -6.43 10.58 -15.41
CA LYS A 49 -7.04 11.88 -15.18
C LYS A 49 -7.13 12.75 -16.44
N VAL A 50 -6.18 12.58 -17.37
CA VAL A 50 -6.27 13.18 -18.73
C VAL A 50 -7.43 12.53 -19.50
N LEU A 51 -7.51 11.19 -19.50
CA LEU A 51 -8.55 10.43 -20.22
C LEU A 51 -9.95 10.72 -19.68
N SER A 52 -10.10 10.87 -18.36
CA SER A 52 -11.39 11.14 -17.72
C SER A 52 -11.81 12.62 -17.75
N GLY A 53 -11.01 13.52 -18.35
CA GLY A 53 -11.32 14.94 -18.41
C GLY A 53 -11.10 15.72 -17.10
N ILE A 54 -10.56 15.10 -16.05
CA ILE A 54 -10.12 15.80 -14.81
C ILE A 54 -9.04 16.81 -15.16
N HIS A 55 -8.15 16.46 -16.09
CA HIS A 55 -7.27 17.42 -16.74
C HIS A 55 -7.87 17.77 -18.10
N PRO A 56 -8.46 18.98 -18.27
CA PRO A 56 -9.19 19.35 -19.48
C PRO A 56 -8.26 19.51 -20.69
N SER A 57 -8.86 19.39 -21.88
CA SER A 57 -8.18 19.67 -23.15
C SER A 57 -7.56 21.06 -23.14
N GLY A 58 -6.33 21.21 -23.66
CA GLY A 58 -5.52 22.41 -23.57
C GLY A 58 -4.61 22.47 -22.34
N SER A 59 -4.83 21.65 -21.30
CA SER A 59 -3.91 21.52 -20.17
C SER A 59 -2.82 20.48 -20.39
N TYR A 60 -2.87 19.75 -21.48
CA TYR A 60 -1.91 18.75 -21.95
C TYR A 60 -1.79 18.85 -23.48
N SER A 61 -0.77 18.24 -24.08
CA SER A 61 -0.65 18.08 -25.53
C SER A 61 -0.89 16.63 -25.95
N GLY A 62 -1.20 16.43 -27.24
CA GLY A 62 -1.55 15.13 -27.82
C GLY A 62 -3.06 14.94 -27.96
N ASP A 63 -3.47 13.81 -28.53
CA ASP A 63 -4.85 13.52 -28.93
C ASP A 63 -5.41 12.31 -28.21
N ILE A 64 -6.69 12.37 -27.87
CA ILE A 64 -7.49 11.23 -27.40
C ILE A 64 -8.44 10.85 -28.53
N VAL A 65 -8.35 9.61 -28.99
CA VAL A 65 -9.28 9.03 -29.96
C VAL A 65 -10.08 7.95 -29.24
N PHE A 66 -11.39 8.11 -29.16
CA PHE A 66 -12.32 7.16 -28.57
C PHE A 66 -13.39 6.81 -29.56
N ASP A 67 -13.58 5.51 -29.79
CA ASP A 67 -14.52 4.98 -30.79
C ASP A 67 -14.28 5.60 -32.18
N ASN A 68 -13.03 5.61 -32.63
CA ASN A 68 -12.55 6.19 -33.89
C ASN A 68 -12.77 7.71 -34.07
N HIS A 69 -13.17 8.44 -33.02
CA HIS A 69 -13.38 9.88 -33.05
C HIS A 69 -12.41 10.60 -32.09
N THR A 70 -11.74 11.65 -32.57
CA THR A 70 -10.93 12.51 -31.70
C THR A 70 -11.85 13.24 -30.73
N LYS A 71 -11.49 13.20 -29.45
CA LYS A 71 -12.26 13.79 -28.35
C LYS A 71 -11.46 14.87 -27.64
N HIS A 72 -12.15 15.94 -27.27
CA HIS A 72 -11.58 17.08 -26.54
C HIS A 72 -12.44 17.30 -25.28
N PHE A 73 -12.11 16.60 -24.20
CA PHE A 73 -12.86 16.68 -22.94
C PHE A 73 -12.54 17.99 -22.23
N GLN A 74 -13.56 18.82 -21.96
CA GLN A 74 -13.43 20.03 -21.15
C GLN A 74 -13.69 19.76 -19.67
N GLY A 75 -14.22 18.58 -19.34
CA GLY A 75 -14.50 18.15 -17.98
C GLY A 75 -14.94 16.69 -17.91
N ILE A 76 -15.16 16.22 -16.69
CA ILE A 76 -15.56 14.83 -16.39
C ILE A 76 -16.91 14.49 -17.09
N LYS A 77 -17.83 15.44 -17.17
CA LYS A 77 -19.14 15.21 -17.82
C LYS A 77 -19.00 14.76 -19.29
N ASP A 78 -18.01 15.30 -20.00
CA ASP A 78 -17.81 14.96 -21.42
C ASP A 78 -17.33 13.52 -21.59
N SER A 79 -16.43 13.05 -20.72
CA SER A 79 -15.97 11.65 -20.74
C SER A 79 -17.07 10.69 -20.34
N VAL A 80 -17.86 11.04 -19.32
CA VAL A 80 -19.02 10.24 -18.87
C VAL A 80 -20.06 10.12 -19.97
N HIS A 81 -20.39 11.18 -20.72
CA HIS A 81 -21.30 11.13 -21.87
C HIS A 81 -20.80 10.21 -22.99
N CYS A 82 -19.48 10.03 -23.10
CA CYS A 82 -18.89 9.05 -24.04
C CYS A 82 -18.87 7.62 -23.48
N GLY A 83 -19.31 7.41 -22.23
CA GLY A 83 -19.24 6.11 -21.55
C GLY A 83 -17.86 5.78 -20.97
N ILE A 84 -17.00 6.78 -20.74
CA ILE A 84 -15.72 6.62 -20.04
C ILE A 84 -15.92 7.03 -18.59
N ILE A 85 -15.80 6.08 -17.66
CA ILE A 85 -16.05 6.31 -16.25
C ILE A 85 -14.83 5.86 -15.44
N ILE A 86 -14.39 6.73 -14.50
CA ILE A 86 -13.28 6.44 -13.62
C ILE A 86 -13.76 6.20 -12.19
N ILE A 87 -13.24 5.12 -11.60
CA ILE A 87 -13.33 4.82 -10.18
C ILE A 87 -11.95 5.13 -9.59
N ASN A 88 -11.90 6.12 -8.70
CA ASN A 88 -10.65 6.56 -8.09
C ASN A 88 -10.25 5.64 -6.94
N GLN A 89 -8.99 5.75 -6.50
CA GLN A 89 -8.44 5.02 -5.35
C GLN A 89 -9.20 5.33 -4.05
N GLU A 90 -9.63 6.58 -3.86
CA GLU A 90 -10.51 6.99 -2.76
C GLU A 90 -11.97 6.92 -3.23
N LEU A 91 -12.81 6.23 -2.44
CA LEU A 91 -14.22 6.03 -2.78
C LEU A 91 -14.99 7.36 -2.85
N ALA A 92 -15.64 7.60 -3.98
CA ALA A 92 -16.46 8.80 -4.22
C ALA A 92 -17.94 8.54 -3.87
N LEU A 93 -18.19 8.08 -2.65
CA LEU A 93 -19.52 7.80 -2.13
C LEU A 93 -19.88 8.75 -0.99
N PHE A 94 -21.16 9.00 -0.80
CA PHE A 94 -21.70 9.80 0.31
C PHE A 94 -22.09 8.87 1.46
N PRO A 95 -21.35 8.87 2.60
CA PRO A 95 -21.56 7.93 3.69
C PRO A 95 -22.97 7.99 4.31
N ASP A 96 -23.56 9.20 4.33
CA ASP A 96 -24.85 9.50 4.95
C ASP A 96 -26.05 9.28 4.00
N LEU A 97 -25.81 8.91 2.75
CA LEU A 97 -26.85 8.52 1.81
C LEU A 97 -27.01 7.00 1.77
N SER A 98 -28.23 6.56 1.46
CA SER A 98 -28.54 5.16 1.23
C SER A 98 -27.85 4.59 -0.01
N VAL A 99 -27.83 3.26 -0.14
CA VAL A 99 -27.23 2.58 -1.28
C VAL A 99 -27.85 3.01 -2.60
N TYR A 100 -29.21 3.03 -2.71
CA TYR A 100 -29.87 3.41 -3.95
C TYR A 100 -29.67 4.88 -4.31
N GLU A 101 -29.61 5.78 -3.33
CA GLU A 101 -29.30 7.20 -3.55
C GLU A 101 -27.87 7.38 -4.05
N ASN A 102 -26.89 6.69 -3.45
CA ASN A 102 -25.50 6.74 -3.90
C ASN A 102 -25.32 6.30 -5.35
N ILE A 103 -26.08 5.27 -5.80
CA ILE A 103 -25.98 4.80 -7.18
C ILE A 103 -26.40 5.87 -8.17
N PHE A 104 -27.44 6.66 -7.86
CA PHE A 104 -28.03 7.61 -8.80
C PHE A 104 -27.74 9.08 -8.51
N VAL A 105 -27.04 9.42 -7.43
CA VAL A 105 -26.69 10.82 -7.14
C VAL A 105 -25.91 11.45 -8.30
N GLY A 106 -26.46 12.58 -8.81
CA GLY A 106 -25.90 13.34 -9.94
C GLY A 106 -26.37 12.90 -11.32
N HIS A 107 -27.25 11.87 -11.41
CA HIS A 107 -27.95 11.44 -12.62
C HIS A 107 -29.29 10.77 -12.26
N GLU A 108 -30.04 11.47 -11.45
CA GLU A 108 -31.33 11.04 -10.92
C GLU A 108 -32.31 10.72 -12.04
N ILE A 109 -33.20 9.75 -11.79
CA ILE A 109 -34.22 9.30 -12.77
C ILE A 109 -35.46 10.18 -12.67
N GLY A 110 -35.85 10.84 -13.77
CA GLY A 110 -37.01 11.71 -13.87
C GLY A 110 -36.70 13.01 -14.60
N GLU A 111 -37.72 13.68 -15.17
CA GLU A 111 -37.54 14.94 -15.90
C GLU A 111 -37.65 16.18 -14.99
N TYR A 112 -38.73 16.28 -14.21
CA TYR A 112 -39.03 17.40 -13.32
C TYR A 112 -39.01 16.99 -11.84
N LEU A 113 -39.37 15.74 -11.56
CA LEU A 113 -39.37 15.13 -10.23
C LEU A 113 -38.67 13.79 -10.29
N VAL A 114 -37.95 13.45 -9.23
CA VAL A 114 -37.24 12.16 -9.13
C VAL A 114 -38.26 11.03 -9.01
N ASP A 115 -38.20 10.05 -9.92
CA ASP A 115 -38.97 8.81 -9.81
C ASP A 115 -38.26 7.83 -8.88
N TRP A 116 -38.58 7.94 -7.61
CA TRP A 116 -38.00 7.06 -6.56
C TRP A 116 -38.32 5.59 -6.75
N ASN A 117 -39.46 5.25 -7.36
CA ASN A 117 -39.83 3.85 -7.56
C ASN A 117 -38.96 3.21 -8.65
N GLN A 118 -38.81 3.90 -9.78
CA GLN A 118 -37.93 3.47 -10.86
C GLN A 118 -36.47 3.45 -10.40
N THR A 119 -36.01 4.47 -9.67
CA THR A 119 -34.66 4.55 -9.08
C THR A 119 -34.34 3.32 -8.23
N ARG A 120 -35.24 2.93 -7.30
CA ARG A 120 -35.06 1.76 -6.44
C ARG A 120 -35.04 0.44 -7.24
N LYS A 121 -35.88 0.33 -8.26
CA LYS A 121 -35.94 -0.86 -9.12
C LYS A 121 -34.62 -1.01 -9.89
N LEU A 122 -34.13 0.06 -10.50
CA LEU A 122 -32.87 0.06 -11.26
C LEU A 122 -31.67 -0.15 -10.33
N ALA A 123 -31.66 0.45 -9.14
CA ALA A 123 -30.61 0.23 -8.16
C ALA A 123 -30.43 -1.26 -7.83
N LYS A 124 -31.53 -1.99 -7.61
CA LYS A 124 -31.50 -3.44 -7.40
C LYS A 124 -30.90 -4.18 -8.58
N GLN A 125 -31.27 -3.81 -9.81
CA GLN A 125 -30.70 -4.45 -11.01
C GLN A 125 -29.19 -4.26 -11.12
N TYR A 126 -28.67 -3.04 -10.84
CA TYR A 126 -27.23 -2.79 -10.87
C TYR A 126 -26.50 -3.50 -9.73
N LEU A 127 -27.11 -3.59 -8.54
CA LEU A 127 -26.57 -4.37 -7.42
C LEU A 127 -26.50 -5.88 -7.76
N ASP A 128 -27.54 -6.40 -8.41
CA ASP A 128 -27.55 -7.79 -8.88
C ASP A 128 -26.45 -8.02 -9.95
N MET A 129 -26.22 -7.04 -10.84
CA MET A 129 -25.16 -7.10 -11.86
C MET A 129 -23.75 -7.20 -11.25
N VAL A 130 -23.51 -6.56 -10.10
CA VAL A 130 -22.25 -6.63 -9.37
C VAL A 130 -22.25 -7.74 -8.31
N GLY A 131 -23.32 -8.53 -8.20
CA GLY A 131 -23.41 -9.65 -7.25
C GLY A 131 -23.56 -9.23 -5.78
N LEU A 132 -23.93 -7.98 -5.51
CA LEU A 132 -24.03 -7.45 -4.15
C LEU A 132 -25.46 -7.58 -3.57
N LYS A 133 -25.63 -8.42 -2.57
CA LYS A 133 -26.86 -8.54 -1.79
C LYS A 133 -26.79 -7.63 -0.57
N VAL A 134 -27.52 -6.51 -0.60
CA VAL A 134 -27.59 -5.54 0.49
C VAL A 134 -28.97 -4.88 0.48
N ASP A 135 -29.43 -4.43 1.67
CA ASP A 135 -30.61 -3.58 1.77
C ASP A 135 -30.30 -2.20 1.14
N ILE A 136 -31.08 -1.85 0.11
CA ILE A 136 -30.89 -0.61 -0.66
C ILE A 136 -31.11 0.66 0.18
N PHE A 137 -31.83 0.56 1.30
CA PHE A 137 -32.09 1.69 2.22
C PHE A 137 -30.96 1.87 3.25
N LYS A 138 -30.03 0.92 3.35
CA LYS A 138 -28.93 1.02 4.29
C LYS A 138 -27.97 2.14 3.94
N LEU A 139 -27.49 2.89 4.94
CA LEU A 139 -26.49 3.94 4.74
C LEU A 139 -25.15 3.35 4.32
N VAL A 140 -24.54 3.92 3.29
CA VAL A 140 -23.28 3.40 2.72
C VAL A 140 -22.14 3.43 3.73
N GLY A 141 -22.07 4.46 4.59
CA GLY A 141 -21.04 4.56 5.63
C GLY A 141 -21.03 3.42 6.66
N THR A 142 -22.13 2.65 6.76
CA THR A 142 -22.23 1.49 7.69
C THR A 142 -21.73 0.19 7.07
N LEU A 143 -21.36 0.21 5.79
CA LEU A 143 -20.92 -0.97 5.05
C LEU A 143 -19.38 -1.09 5.07
N GLY A 144 -18.88 -2.32 5.03
CA GLY A 144 -17.44 -2.56 4.85
C GLY A 144 -16.94 -2.09 3.47
N VAL A 145 -15.65 -1.77 3.38
CA VAL A 145 -15.00 -1.18 2.17
C VAL A 145 -15.26 -1.99 0.91
N GLY A 146 -15.19 -3.33 0.97
CA GLY A 146 -15.47 -4.20 -0.19
C GLY A 146 -16.88 -4.02 -0.75
N LYS A 147 -17.89 -3.85 0.11
CA LYS A 147 -19.27 -3.58 -0.32
C LYS A 147 -19.42 -2.16 -0.90
N GLN A 148 -18.74 -1.18 -0.30
CA GLN A 148 -18.71 0.19 -0.83
C GLN A 148 -18.09 0.22 -2.23
N GLN A 149 -17.02 -0.52 -2.48
CA GLN A 149 -16.39 -0.65 -3.80
C GLN A 149 -17.37 -1.20 -4.85
N LEU A 150 -18.13 -2.23 -4.51
CA LEU A 150 -19.13 -2.79 -5.41
C LEU A 150 -20.29 -1.81 -5.69
N ILE A 151 -20.67 -0.98 -4.72
CA ILE A 151 -21.68 0.09 -4.92
C ILE A 151 -21.15 1.14 -5.90
N GLU A 152 -19.87 1.51 -5.81
CA GLU A 152 -19.25 2.46 -6.73
C GLU A 152 -19.21 1.91 -8.17
N ILE A 153 -18.92 0.62 -8.33
CA ILE A 153 -19.02 -0.05 -9.64
C ILE A 153 -20.49 -0.08 -10.13
N ALA A 154 -21.46 -0.38 -9.27
CA ALA A 154 -22.88 -0.33 -9.63
C ALA A 154 -23.30 1.09 -10.07
N LYS A 155 -22.80 2.14 -9.41
CA LYS A 155 -22.95 3.54 -9.84
C LYS A 155 -22.34 3.81 -11.21
N ALA A 156 -21.15 3.30 -11.49
CA ALA A 156 -20.53 3.42 -12.81
C ALA A 156 -21.35 2.71 -13.90
N LEU A 157 -21.83 1.50 -13.62
CA LEU A 157 -22.67 0.73 -14.56
C LEU A 157 -24.00 1.41 -14.87
N SER A 158 -24.56 2.19 -13.95
CA SER A 158 -25.82 2.94 -14.18
C SER A 158 -25.69 4.07 -15.22
N GLN A 159 -24.46 4.43 -15.60
CA GLN A 159 -24.16 5.52 -16.53
C GLN A 159 -23.75 5.04 -17.94
N ASN A 160 -24.24 3.88 -18.38
CA ASN A 160 -23.97 3.31 -19.72
C ASN A 160 -22.47 3.20 -20.05
N VAL A 161 -21.69 2.68 -19.12
CA VAL A 161 -20.23 2.53 -19.25
C VAL A 161 -19.83 1.66 -20.44
N ARG A 162 -18.89 2.13 -21.24
CA ARG A 162 -18.21 1.40 -22.32
C ARG A 162 -16.77 1.12 -21.97
N LEU A 163 -16.13 2.06 -21.26
CA LEU A 163 -14.76 1.95 -20.76
C LEU A 163 -14.75 2.29 -19.27
N LEU A 164 -14.49 1.28 -18.44
CA LEU A 164 -14.38 1.40 -16.99
C LEU A 164 -12.91 1.52 -16.61
N ILE A 165 -12.55 2.61 -15.94
CA ILE A 165 -11.20 2.84 -15.42
C ILE A 165 -11.23 2.62 -13.91
N LEU A 166 -10.31 1.80 -13.40
CA LEU A 166 -10.17 1.52 -11.97
C LEU A 166 -8.75 1.85 -11.52
N ASP A 167 -8.62 2.84 -10.64
CA ASP A 167 -7.31 3.25 -10.07
C ASP A 167 -7.09 2.58 -8.71
N GLU A 168 -6.27 1.52 -8.70
CA GLU A 168 -5.93 0.69 -7.51
C GLU A 168 -7.14 0.18 -6.70
N PRO A 169 -8.17 -0.40 -7.33
CA PRO A 169 -9.44 -0.71 -6.66
C PRO A 169 -9.34 -1.77 -5.57
N THR A 170 -8.25 -2.53 -5.51
CA THR A 170 -8.01 -3.61 -4.55
C THR A 170 -7.06 -3.22 -3.40
N ALA A 171 -6.60 -1.96 -3.36
CA ALA A 171 -5.57 -1.53 -2.39
C ALA A 171 -6.04 -1.65 -0.92
N ALA A 172 -7.35 -1.42 -0.67
CA ALA A 172 -7.94 -1.48 0.67
C ALA A 172 -8.78 -2.76 0.92
N LEU A 173 -8.78 -3.71 -0.02
CA LEU A 173 -9.57 -4.93 0.06
C LEU A 173 -8.76 -6.09 0.64
N ASN A 174 -9.44 -6.98 1.36
CA ASN A 174 -8.90 -8.29 1.72
C ASN A 174 -8.81 -9.19 0.48
N GLU A 175 -8.19 -10.36 0.61
CA GLU A 175 -7.95 -11.27 -0.52
C GLU A 175 -9.24 -11.78 -1.15
N THR A 176 -10.23 -12.15 -0.34
CA THR A 176 -11.54 -12.63 -0.82
C THR A 176 -12.30 -11.55 -1.59
N ASP A 177 -12.36 -10.32 -1.05
CA ASP A 177 -13.03 -9.20 -1.73
C ASP A 177 -12.30 -8.82 -3.02
N SER A 178 -10.97 -8.87 -3.04
CA SER A 178 -10.15 -8.66 -4.24
C SER A 178 -10.46 -9.70 -5.31
N GLU A 179 -10.54 -10.98 -4.96
CA GLU A 179 -10.93 -12.05 -5.90
C GLU A 179 -12.33 -11.86 -6.47
N ASN A 180 -13.30 -11.51 -5.63
CA ASN A 180 -14.66 -11.22 -6.06
C ASN A 180 -14.70 -10.07 -7.07
N LEU A 181 -13.92 -9.00 -6.82
CA LEU A 181 -13.81 -7.89 -7.76
C LEU A 181 -13.18 -8.30 -9.10
N LEU A 182 -12.10 -9.08 -9.08
CA LEU A 182 -11.47 -9.58 -10.31
C LEU A 182 -12.43 -10.46 -11.13
N ASN A 183 -13.18 -11.35 -10.48
CA ASN A 183 -14.18 -12.18 -11.12
C ASN A 183 -15.34 -11.34 -11.72
N LEU A 184 -15.74 -10.27 -11.03
CA LEU A 184 -16.72 -9.31 -11.57
C LEU A 184 -16.21 -8.65 -12.85
N LEU A 185 -14.95 -8.20 -12.91
CA LEU A 185 -14.37 -7.60 -14.12
C LEU A 185 -14.37 -8.57 -15.30
N VAL A 186 -14.06 -9.85 -15.05
CA VAL A 186 -14.16 -10.89 -16.08
C VAL A 186 -15.60 -11.07 -16.57
N ALA A 187 -16.59 -11.04 -15.67
CA ALA A 187 -18.01 -11.11 -16.05
C ALA A 187 -18.47 -9.87 -16.84
N LEU A 188 -18.00 -8.68 -16.49
CA LEU A 188 -18.29 -7.43 -17.20
C LEU A 188 -17.67 -7.43 -18.60
N LYS A 189 -16.46 -7.93 -18.77
CA LYS A 189 -15.82 -8.15 -20.07
C LYS A 189 -16.67 -9.04 -20.97
N GLN A 190 -17.25 -10.13 -20.45
CA GLN A 190 -18.15 -11.02 -21.21
C GLN A 190 -19.42 -10.30 -21.69
N LYS A 191 -19.82 -9.22 -21.01
CA LYS A 191 -20.93 -8.33 -21.42
C LYS A 191 -20.50 -7.20 -22.36
N GLY A 192 -19.25 -7.21 -22.84
CA GLY A 192 -18.71 -6.23 -23.78
C GLY A 192 -18.15 -4.95 -23.14
N ILE A 193 -18.04 -4.87 -21.82
CA ILE A 193 -17.44 -3.72 -21.15
C ILE A 193 -15.91 -3.84 -21.19
N THR A 194 -15.25 -2.81 -21.69
CA THR A 194 -13.78 -2.69 -21.67
C THR A 194 -13.33 -2.11 -20.34
N SER A 195 -12.23 -2.62 -19.78
CA SER A 195 -11.72 -2.13 -18.51
C SER A 195 -10.24 -1.76 -18.60
N ILE A 196 -9.86 -0.64 -18.00
CA ILE A 196 -8.46 -0.29 -17.68
C ILE A 196 -8.30 -0.39 -16.18
N MET A 197 -7.36 -1.19 -15.72
CA MET A 197 -7.05 -1.33 -14.30
C MET A 197 -5.62 -0.90 -14.01
N ILE A 198 -5.46 0.06 -13.11
CA ILE A 198 -4.16 0.36 -12.52
C ILE A 198 -3.99 -0.53 -11.31
N SER A 199 -2.90 -1.30 -11.25
CA SER A 199 -2.54 -2.10 -10.09
C SER A 199 -1.02 -2.20 -9.99
N HIS A 200 -0.54 -2.32 -8.76
CA HIS A 200 0.84 -2.70 -8.45
C HIS A 200 0.95 -4.16 -7.98
N LYS A 201 -0.18 -4.86 -7.86
CA LYS A 201 -0.26 -6.28 -7.46
C LYS A 201 -0.12 -7.18 -8.69
N LEU A 202 1.08 -7.69 -8.94
CA LEU A 202 1.39 -8.46 -10.15
C LEU A 202 0.57 -9.74 -10.29
N ARG A 203 0.15 -10.36 -9.16
CA ARG A 203 -0.75 -11.53 -9.18
C ARG A 203 -2.10 -11.22 -9.83
N GLU A 204 -2.65 -10.01 -9.62
CA GLU A 204 -3.91 -9.60 -10.25
C GLU A 204 -3.76 -9.48 -11.78
N VAL A 205 -2.63 -8.90 -12.21
CA VAL A 205 -2.28 -8.78 -13.63
C VAL A 205 -2.21 -10.16 -14.27
N GLN A 206 -1.45 -11.09 -13.67
CA GLN A 206 -1.30 -12.46 -14.19
C GLN A 206 -2.63 -13.21 -14.27
N LYS A 207 -3.57 -12.94 -13.32
CA LYS A 207 -4.85 -13.65 -13.24
C LYS A 207 -5.80 -13.28 -14.37
N ILE A 208 -6.00 -11.99 -14.65
CA ILE A 208 -7.10 -11.54 -15.52
C ILE A 208 -6.69 -10.61 -16.68
N ALA A 209 -5.44 -10.13 -16.76
CA ALA A 209 -5.05 -9.22 -17.83
C ALA A 209 -5.08 -9.88 -19.21
N ASP A 210 -5.65 -9.21 -20.22
CA ASP A 210 -5.48 -9.58 -21.63
C ASP A 210 -4.22 -8.93 -22.21
N SER A 211 -3.93 -7.72 -21.78
CA SER A 211 -2.72 -6.98 -22.13
C SER A 211 -2.36 -6.02 -21.01
N LEU A 212 -1.13 -5.57 -21.00
CA LEU A 212 -0.67 -4.55 -20.07
C LEU A 212 0.27 -3.55 -20.72
N THR A 213 0.28 -2.33 -20.20
CA THR A 213 1.26 -1.28 -20.52
C THR A 213 2.08 -0.95 -19.31
N VAL A 214 3.41 -0.96 -19.43
CA VAL A 214 4.33 -0.53 -18.39
C VAL A 214 4.66 0.95 -18.60
N ILE A 215 4.43 1.76 -17.56
CA ILE A 215 4.79 3.19 -17.53
C ILE A 215 5.88 3.41 -16.50
N ARG A 216 6.95 4.12 -16.90
CA ARG A 216 8.05 4.51 -16.03
C ARG A 216 8.52 5.92 -16.38
N ASP A 217 8.72 6.76 -15.37
CA ASP A 217 9.20 8.15 -15.50
C ASP A 217 8.38 8.96 -16.54
N GLY A 218 7.06 8.77 -16.54
CA GLY A 218 6.14 9.44 -17.45
C GLY A 218 6.14 8.94 -18.89
N LYS A 219 6.79 7.81 -19.20
CA LYS A 219 6.89 7.23 -20.55
C LYS A 219 6.35 5.80 -20.59
N VAL A 220 5.78 5.41 -21.72
CA VAL A 220 5.50 4.00 -22.00
C VAL A 220 6.81 3.29 -22.33
N ILE A 221 7.12 2.25 -21.57
CA ILE A 221 8.31 1.42 -21.76
C ILE A 221 8.01 0.27 -22.72
N THR A 222 6.91 -0.45 -22.47
CA THR A 222 6.49 -1.59 -23.28
C THR A 222 5.00 -1.85 -23.13
N ARG A 223 4.42 -2.55 -24.11
CA ARG A 223 3.11 -3.20 -24.01
C ARG A 223 3.31 -4.70 -24.16
N LEU A 224 2.73 -5.47 -23.26
CA LEU A 224 2.78 -6.93 -23.27
C LEU A 224 1.39 -7.49 -23.51
N SER A 225 1.30 -8.51 -24.37
CA SER A 225 0.10 -9.33 -24.57
C SER A 225 0.03 -10.44 -23.52
N ARG A 226 -1.11 -11.09 -23.40
CA ARG A 226 -1.40 -12.14 -22.40
C ARG A 226 -0.30 -13.20 -22.29
N ASP A 227 0.19 -13.67 -23.42
CA ASP A 227 1.22 -14.71 -23.55
C ASP A 227 2.62 -14.23 -23.11
N GLN A 228 2.87 -12.93 -23.10
CA GLN A 228 4.12 -12.30 -22.68
C GLN A 228 4.11 -11.87 -21.20
N ILE A 229 2.94 -11.92 -20.55
CA ILE A 229 2.77 -11.49 -19.16
C ILE A 229 3.40 -12.52 -18.22
N ASN A 230 4.58 -12.18 -17.69
CA ASN A 230 5.21 -12.87 -16.58
C ASN A 230 5.77 -11.87 -15.57
N GLU A 231 5.92 -12.29 -14.32
CA GLU A 231 6.28 -11.41 -13.21
C GLU A 231 7.66 -10.78 -13.39
N GLN A 232 8.63 -11.56 -13.83
CA GLN A 232 10.01 -11.08 -14.03
C GLN A 232 10.09 -10.02 -15.11
N GLU A 233 9.40 -10.22 -16.25
CA GLU A 233 9.37 -9.27 -17.35
C GLU A 233 8.67 -7.97 -16.96
N ILE A 234 7.58 -8.06 -16.19
CA ILE A 234 6.89 -6.87 -15.66
C ILE A 234 7.82 -6.09 -14.74
N ILE A 235 8.44 -6.74 -13.76
CA ILE A 235 9.35 -6.09 -12.80
C ILE A 235 10.55 -5.46 -13.51
N ARG A 236 11.17 -6.18 -14.45
CA ARG A 236 12.29 -5.67 -15.24
C ARG A 236 11.95 -4.37 -15.96
N ASN A 237 10.78 -4.32 -16.61
CA ASN A 237 10.33 -3.13 -17.33
C ASN A 237 9.91 -1.99 -16.39
N MET A 238 9.31 -2.30 -15.24
CA MET A 238 8.91 -1.29 -14.24
C MET A 238 10.12 -0.61 -13.60
N VAL A 239 11.11 -1.37 -13.16
CA VAL A 239 12.25 -0.88 -12.37
C VAL A 239 13.42 -0.43 -13.26
N GLY A 240 13.53 -0.98 -14.48
CA GLY A 240 14.55 -0.57 -15.48
C GLY A 240 15.96 -1.11 -15.23
N ARG A 241 16.10 -2.04 -14.32
CA ARG A 241 17.31 -2.84 -14.08
C ARG A 241 16.90 -4.30 -13.89
N GLU A 242 17.78 -5.23 -14.23
CA GLU A 242 17.57 -6.63 -13.91
C GLU A 242 17.61 -6.77 -12.39
N ILE A 243 16.44 -7.01 -11.80
CA ILE A 243 16.34 -7.47 -10.43
C ILE A 243 16.31 -9.00 -10.57
N GLU A 244 17.50 -9.61 -10.52
CA GLU A 244 17.63 -11.07 -10.58
C GLU A 244 16.88 -11.73 -9.41
N ASP A 245 16.81 -11.02 -8.25
CA ASP A 245 16.05 -11.40 -7.08
C ASP A 245 15.33 -10.16 -6.51
N ILE A 246 14.04 -10.27 -6.21
CA ILE A 246 13.25 -9.23 -5.51
C ILE A 246 13.83 -8.95 -4.12
N PHE A 247 14.47 -9.95 -3.52
CA PHE A 247 15.10 -9.85 -2.22
C PHE A 247 16.62 -9.81 -2.37
N PRO A 248 17.29 -8.70 -1.95
CA PRO A 248 18.74 -8.60 -2.04
C PRO A 248 19.41 -9.65 -1.15
N LYS A 249 20.35 -10.38 -1.72
CA LYS A 249 21.09 -11.44 -1.01
C LYS A 249 21.95 -10.83 0.10
N ARG A 250 22.00 -11.51 1.23
CA ARG A 250 22.92 -11.23 2.34
C ARG A 250 23.64 -12.49 2.78
N PRO A 251 24.79 -12.39 3.48
CA PRO A 251 25.42 -13.54 4.09
C PRO A 251 24.46 -14.25 5.05
N LYS A 252 24.52 -15.58 5.07
CA LYS A 252 23.75 -16.38 6.03
C LYS A 252 24.08 -15.98 7.44
N TYR A 253 23.08 -15.91 8.30
CA TYR A 253 23.24 -15.68 9.71
C TYR A 253 24.05 -16.81 10.36
N GLN A 254 25.11 -16.44 11.08
CA GLN A 254 26.05 -17.42 11.66
C GLN A 254 25.86 -17.61 13.17
N GLY A 255 24.79 -17.09 13.74
CA GLY A 255 24.54 -17.12 15.17
C GLY A 255 25.13 -15.92 15.90
N GLY A 256 24.58 -15.63 17.09
CA GLY A 256 25.00 -14.52 17.93
C GLY A 256 24.39 -14.65 19.34
N PRO A 257 24.84 -13.83 20.29
CA PRO A 257 24.24 -13.82 21.62
C PRO A 257 22.81 -13.28 21.58
N THR A 258 21.96 -13.76 22.48
CA THR A 258 20.61 -13.21 22.67
C THR A 258 20.69 -11.75 23.10
N VAL A 259 19.98 -10.90 22.36
CA VAL A 259 19.90 -9.45 22.66
C VAL A 259 18.52 -9.04 23.16
N PHE A 260 17.50 -9.85 22.85
CA PHE A 260 16.13 -9.61 23.28
C PHE A 260 15.41 -10.94 23.50
N GLU A 261 14.61 -11.02 24.55
CA GLU A 261 13.80 -12.19 24.86
C GLU A 261 12.52 -11.76 25.57
N THR A 262 11.41 -12.37 25.21
CA THR A 262 10.16 -12.35 26.01
C THR A 262 9.96 -13.69 26.68
N VAL A 263 9.53 -13.68 27.93
CA VAL A 263 9.25 -14.89 28.71
C VAL A 263 7.83 -14.81 29.24
N HIS A 264 6.97 -15.70 28.74
CA HIS A 264 5.55 -15.78 29.08
C HIS A 264 4.85 -14.41 28.99
N LEU A 265 5.19 -13.61 27.94
CA LEU A 265 4.65 -12.27 27.77
C LEU A 265 3.18 -12.34 27.37
N ASN A 266 2.34 -11.66 28.15
CA ASN A 266 0.90 -11.56 27.88
C ASN A 266 0.49 -10.08 27.82
N ALA A 267 -0.44 -9.76 26.92
CA ALA A 267 -1.08 -8.46 26.83
C ALA A 267 -2.60 -8.60 26.81
N TYR A 268 -3.24 -8.10 27.85
CA TYR A 268 -4.70 -8.07 27.95
C TYR A 268 -5.21 -6.71 27.49
N CYS A 269 -6.02 -6.67 26.45
CA CYS A 269 -6.62 -5.44 25.92
C CYS A 269 -7.87 -5.07 26.74
N LYS A 270 -7.86 -3.87 27.35
CA LYS A 270 -8.95 -3.36 28.19
C LYS A 270 -10.22 -3.07 27.38
N GLU A 271 -10.05 -2.61 26.12
CA GLU A 271 -11.17 -2.22 25.26
C GLU A 271 -11.93 -3.43 24.71
N SER A 272 -11.21 -4.45 24.23
CA SER A 272 -11.81 -5.67 23.68
C SER A 272 -12.05 -6.78 24.69
N ASN A 273 -11.63 -6.57 25.94
CA ASN A 273 -11.78 -7.49 27.08
C ASN A 273 -11.23 -8.90 26.79
N ARG A 274 -10.06 -8.99 26.11
CA ARG A 274 -9.42 -10.26 25.74
C ARG A 274 -7.90 -10.14 25.75
N TYR A 275 -7.22 -11.27 25.80
CA TYR A 275 -5.80 -11.33 25.53
C TYR A 275 -5.58 -11.14 24.02
N VAL A 276 -4.69 -10.21 23.66
CA VAL A 276 -4.25 -9.94 22.29
C VAL A 276 -2.83 -10.46 22.04
N VAL A 277 -2.08 -10.72 23.11
CA VAL A 277 -0.85 -11.50 23.15
C VAL A 277 -0.98 -12.47 24.30
N ASN A 278 -0.75 -13.74 24.05
CA ASN A 278 -0.91 -14.80 25.02
C ASN A 278 0.29 -15.74 24.97
N ASP A 279 1.03 -15.81 26.07
CA ASP A 279 2.20 -16.66 26.28
C ASP A 279 3.28 -16.54 25.20
N SER A 280 3.64 -15.31 24.81
CA SER A 280 4.66 -15.05 23.78
C SER A 280 6.06 -15.25 24.33
N ASN A 281 6.87 -16.07 23.64
CA ASN A 281 8.23 -16.45 23.98
C ASN A 281 9.15 -16.22 22.75
N ILE A 282 9.49 -14.96 22.47
CA ILE A 282 10.28 -14.56 21.29
C ILE A 282 11.71 -14.28 21.69
N VAL A 283 12.66 -14.82 20.94
CA VAL A 283 14.09 -14.59 21.11
C VAL A 283 14.65 -13.94 19.85
N ILE A 284 15.42 -12.85 20.01
CA ILE A 284 16.17 -12.20 18.93
C ILE A 284 17.64 -12.25 19.29
N ARG A 285 18.49 -12.66 18.34
CA ARG A 285 19.93 -12.70 18.52
C ARG A 285 20.59 -11.54 17.78
N LYS A 286 21.81 -11.19 18.17
CA LYS A 286 22.57 -10.09 17.56
C LYS A 286 22.79 -10.32 16.08
N GLY A 287 22.40 -9.33 15.24
CA GLY A 287 22.55 -9.40 13.79
C GLY A 287 21.61 -10.37 13.10
N GLU A 288 20.52 -10.79 13.77
CA GLU A 288 19.48 -11.68 13.24
C GLU A 288 18.30 -10.86 12.70
N VAL A 289 17.66 -11.34 11.64
CA VAL A 289 16.34 -10.88 11.22
C VAL A 289 15.32 -11.96 11.58
N VAL A 290 14.49 -11.66 12.57
CA VAL A 290 13.41 -12.53 13.04
C VAL A 290 12.10 -12.06 12.42
N GLY A 291 11.40 -12.97 11.73
CA GLY A 291 10.09 -12.71 11.15
C GLY A 291 8.96 -12.99 12.13
N ILE A 292 7.91 -12.17 12.09
CA ILE A 292 6.61 -12.50 12.68
C ILE A 292 5.58 -12.59 11.56
N SER A 293 5.01 -13.78 11.39
CA SER A 293 3.95 -14.06 10.42
C SER A 293 2.65 -14.44 11.09
N GLY A 294 1.54 -14.30 10.37
CA GLY A 294 0.19 -14.65 10.84
C GLY A 294 -0.88 -13.97 10.00
N LEU A 295 -2.13 -14.38 10.14
CA LEU A 295 -3.25 -13.77 9.44
C LEU A 295 -3.50 -12.33 9.89
N MET A 296 -4.27 -11.58 9.10
CA MET A 296 -4.71 -10.22 9.47
C MET A 296 -5.52 -10.29 10.77
N GLY A 297 -5.16 -9.47 11.75
CA GLY A 297 -5.80 -9.49 13.09
C GLY A 297 -5.29 -10.57 14.04
N ALA A 298 -4.23 -11.30 13.69
CA ALA A 298 -3.65 -12.35 14.55
C ALA A 298 -2.95 -11.84 15.81
N GLY A 299 -2.79 -10.52 16.00
CA GLY A 299 -2.13 -9.94 17.18
C GLY A 299 -0.67 -9.51 16.95
N ARG A 300 -0.20 -9.49 15.71
CA ARG A 300 1.20 -9.15 15.35
C ARG A 300 1.58 -7.72 15.74
N THR A 301 0.78 -6.74 15.35
CA THR A 301 0.97 -5.31 15.69
C THR A 301 0.81 -5.08 17.20
N GLU A 302 -0.14 -5.76 17.85
CA GLU A 302 -0.34 -5.72 19.29
C GLU A 302 0.90 -6.24 20.05
N LEU A 303 1.54 -7.28 19.52
CA LEU A 303 2.81 -7.79 20.06
C LEU A 303 3.93 -6.75 19.93
N ALA A 304 4.07 -6.09 18.76
CA ALA A 304 5.03 -5.02 18.56
C ALA A 304 4.80 -3.84 19.52
N HIS A 305 3.55 -3.41 19.69
CA HIS A 305 3.18 -2.36 20.65
C HIS A 305 3.54 -2.76 22.08
N THR A 306 3.29 -4.02 22.46
CA THR A 306 3.62 -4.55 23.77
C THR A 306 5.13 -4.51 24.04
N ILE A 307 5.93 -4.98 23.08
CA ILE A 307 7.40 -4.97 23.15
C ILE A 307 7.94 -3.53 23.21
N PHE A 308 7.33 -2.61 22.49
CA PHE A 308 7.76 -1.20 22.43
C PHE A 308 7.25 -0.36 23.60
N GLY A 309 6.45 -0.93 24.52
CA GLY A 309 5.95 -0.22 25.70
C GLY A 309 4.78 0.73 25.43
N ASN A 310 4.05 0.55 24.31
CA ASN A 310 2.82 1.30 24.03
C ASN A 310 1.64 0.65 24.74
N LEU A 311 1.46 0.99 26.05
CA LEU A 311 0.62 0.26 26.98
C LEU A 311 -0.72 0.91 27.32
N ASP A 312 -1.10 2.00 26.67
CA ASP A 312 -2.34 2.73 27.00
C ASP A 312 -3.57 1.82 27.01
N LYS A 313 -3.61 0.83 26.11
CA LYS A 313 -4.70 -0.11 25.93
C LYS A 313 -4.49 -1.45 26.64
N TYR A 314 -3.27 -1.76 27.10
CA TYR A 314 -2.90 -3.10 27.52
C TYR A 314 -2.51 -3.19 29.00
N LYS A 315 -2.80 -4.35 29.62
CA LYS A 315 -2.18 -4.79 30.88
C LYS A 315 -1.22 -5.91 30.56
N LEU A 316 0.03 -5.76 31.01
CA LEU A 316 1.07 -6.74 30.76
C LEU A 316 1.25 -7.70 31.91
N SER A 317 1.68 -8.93 31.60
CA SER A 317 2.31 -9.88 32.52
C SER A 317 3.39 -10.67 31.77
N GLY A 318 4.26 -11.34 32.52
CA GLY A 318 5.47 -11.94 31.97
C GLY A 318 6.66 -11.02 32.11
N SER A 319 7.76 -11.32 31.43
CA SER A 319 8.99 -10.54 31.50
C SER A 319 9.61 -10.31 30.13
N THR A 320 10.37 -9.22 30.03
CA THR A 320 11.17 -8.87 28.84
C THR A 320 12.62 -8.71 29.27
N ILE A 321 13.53 -9.40 28.59
CA ILE A 321 14.95 -9.37 28.85
C ILE A 321 15.63 -8.69 27.66
N VAL A 322 16.38 -7.61 27.90
CA VAL A 322 17.12 -6.86 26.89
C VAL A 322 18.58 -6.81 27.27
N PHE A 323 19.47 -7.31 26.40
CA PHE A 323 20.91 -7.45 26.65
C PHE A 323 21.21 -8.13 27.99
N GLY A 324 20.46 -9.20 28.33
CA GLY A 324 20.61 -9.99 29.55
C GLY A 324 20.06 -9.34 30.83
N LYS A 325 19.38 -8.18 30.72
CA LYS A 325 18.75 -7.50 31.85
C LYS A 325 17.23 -7.59 31.76
N ASN A 326 16.59 -7.95 32.87
CA ASN A 326 15.14 -7.89 32.94
C ASN A 326 14.68 -6.43 32.97
N VAL A 327 13.81 -6.04 32.05
CA VAL A 327 13.36 -4.66 31.83
C VAL A 327 11.84 -4.61 31.83
N VAL A 328 11.29 -3.60 32.53
CA VAL A 328 9.84 -3.31 32.44
C VAL A 328 9.62 -2.27 31.35
N MET A 329 9.06 -2.69 30.23
CA MET A 329 8.70 -1.80 29.10
C MET A 329 7.40 -1.06 29.42
N SER A 330 7.48 -0.03 30.28
CA SER A 330 6.32 0.75 30.73
C SER A 330 5.93 1.89 29.81
N SER A 331 6.80 2.25 28.87
CA SER A 331 6.56 3.34 27.91
C SER A 331 7.51 3.22 26.69
N PRO A 332 7.19 3.87 25.56
CA PRO A 332 8.10 3.97 24.41
C PRO A 332 9.46 4.58 24.76
N GLN A 333 9.50 5.52 25.71
CA GLN A 333 10.74 6.13 26.17
C GLN A 333 11.68 5.11 26.83
N GLU A 334 11.13 4.17 27.61
CA GLU A 334 11.92 3.08 28.19
C GLU A 334 12.45 2.13 27.11
N ALA A 335 11.66 1.83 26.07
CA ALA A 335 12.13 1.02 24.95
C ALA A 335 13.29 1.71 24.20
N ILE A 336 13.17 3.02 23.91
CA ILE A 336 14.22 3.81 23.27
C ILE A 336 15.52 3.82 24.13
N LYS A 337 15.43 4.04 25.43
CA LYS A 337 16.57 3.99 26.35
C LYS A 337 17.27 2.63 26.36
N ASN A 338 16.51 1.55 26.16
CA ASN A 338 17.03 0.19 26.04
C ASN A 338 17.47 -0.17 24.62
N GLY A 339 17.52 0.80 23.71
CA GLY A 339 18.02 0.64 22.34
C GLY A 339 17.06 -0.07 21.41
N ILE A 340 15.74 -0.01 21.67
CA ILE A 340 14.69 -0.55 20.80
C ILE A 340 13.99 0.60 20.08
N ALA A 341 13.76 0.44 18.78
CA ALA A 341 12.96 1.36 17.96
C ALA A 341 11.84 0.63 17.22
N TYR A 342 10.78 1.35 16.88
CA TYR A 342 9.58 0.79 16.24
C TYR A 342 9.10 1.63 15.07
N VAL A 343 9.18 1.06 13.88
CA VAL A 343 8.60 1.59 12.64
C VAL A 343 7.19 1.05 12.53
N SER A 344 6.19 1.92 12.64
CA SER A 344 4.77 1.55 12.66
C SER A 344 4.24 1.25 11.27
N GLU A 345 3.20 0.40 11.19
CA GLU A 345 2.48 0.02 9.97
C GLU A 345 1.88 1.25 9.26
N ASP A 346 1.15 2.09 9.99
CA ASP A 346 0.55 3.30 9.42
C ASP A 346 1.49 4.50 9.56
N ARG A 347 2.33 4.70 8.52
CA ARG A 347 3.26 5.82 8.48
C ARG A 347 2.60 7.20 8.50
N LYS A 348 1.36 7.30 7.97
CA LYS A 348 0.66 8.60 7.85
C LYS A 348 0.01 9.02 9.16
N ARG A 349 -0.56 8.08 9.91
CA ARG A 349 -1.25 8.33 11.17
C ARG A 349 -0.31 8.32 12.37
N ASP A 350 0.57 7.30 12.43
CA ASP A 350 1.34 6.98 13.63
C ASP A 350 2.85 7.17 13.43
N GLY A 351 3.30 7.15 12.17
CA GLY A 351 4.72 7.13 11.85
C GLY A 351 5.36 8.50 11.64
N LEU A 352 4.67 9.45 11.02
CA LEU A 352 5.22 10.72 10.52
C LEU A 352 4.29 11.89 10.82
N ILE A 353 4.87 13.07 11.01
CA ILE A 353 4.15 14.34 11.07
C ILE A 353 4.18 14.93 9.66
N LEU A 354 3.14 14.63 8.86
CA LEU A 354 3.08 14.93 7.42
C LEU A 354 3.13 16.44 7.10
N SER A 355 2.68 17.31 8.03
CA SER A 355 2.72 18.77 7.90
C SER A 355 4.12 19.34 8.07
N GLU A 356 5.02 18.60 8.73
CA GLU A 356 6.38 19.02 9.06
C GLU A 356 7.37 18.57 8.00
N ASP A 357 8.57 19.17 8.03
CA ASP A 357 9.65 18.87 7.11
C ASP A 357 10.39 17.55 7.47
N ILE A 358 11.29 17.12 6.57
CA ILE A 358 12.10 15.91 6.73
C ILE A 358 13.01 16.05 7.97
N GLY A 359 13.58 17.23 8.21
CA GLY A 359 14.49 17.48 9.31
C GLY A 359 13.83 17.29 10.67
N GLN A 360 12.66 17.88 10.84
CA GLN A 360 11.85 17.75 12.05
C GLN A 360 11.42 16.28 12.27
N ASN A 361 10.96 15.61 11.23
CA ASN A 361 10.57 14.21 11.34
C ASN A 361 11.73 13.27 11.72
N ILE A 362 12.91 13.45 11.11
CA ILE A 362 14.06 12.58 11.40
C ILE A 362 14.57 12.78 12.82
N THR A 363 14.60 14.01 13.30
CA THR A 363 15.30 14.34 14.57
C THR A 363 14.44 14.25 15.83
N ILE A 364 13.11 14.13 15.69
CA ILE A 364 12.16 14.19 16.82
C ILE A 364 12.38 13.08 17.87
N THR A 365 12.98 11.96 17.51
CA THR A 365 13.17 10.82 18.42
C THR A 365 14.34 10.98 19.38
N ALA A 366 15.24 11.95 19.16
CA ALA A 366 16.42 12.19 19.99
C ALA A 366 16.83 13.68 19.94
N LEU A 367 15.92 14.59 20.31
CA LEU A 367 16.12 16.03 20.25
C LEU A 367 17.30 16.51 21.09
N GLU A 368 17.68 15.79 22.13
CA GLU A 368 18.85 16.07 22.95
C GLU A 368 20.16 16.08 22.15
N LYS A 369 20.25 15.32 21.05
CA LYS A 369 21.43 15.29 20.16
C LYS A 369 21.63 16.57 19.35
N ILE A 370 20.56 17.35 19.18
CA ILE A 370 20.57 18.60 18.41
C ILE A 370 20.20 19.82 19.25
N SER A 371 20.14 19.67 20.58
CA SER A 371 19.84 20.75 21.50
C SER A 371 21.03 21.07 22.41
N ASN A 372 21.16 22.33 22.76
CA ASN A 372 22.09 22.78 23.79
C ASN A 372 21.34 23.62 24.81
N MET A 373 21.42 23.25 26.10
CA MET A 373 20.65 23.89 27.18
C MET A 373 19.13 24.01 26.89
N GLY A 374 18.56 23.03 26.24
CA GLY A 374 17.11 23.01 25.85
C GLY A 374 16.77 23.84 24.62
N ILE A 375 17.72 24.47 23.94
CA ILE A 375 17.54 25.24 22.73
C ILE A 375 17.97 24.36 21.52
N LEU A 376 17.07 24.19 20.55
CA LEU A 376 17.34 23.44 19.32
C LEU A 376 18.32 24.21 18.42
N ASN A 377 19.33 23.47 17.92
CA ASN A 377 20.28 23.98 16.93
C ASN A 377 19.86 23.52 15.52
N PHE A 378 19.22 24.41 14.75
CA PHE A 378 18.74 24.10 13.39
C PHE A 378 19.86 23.80 12.39
N ILE A 379 21.08 24.33 12.60
CA ILE A 379 22.24 24.00 11.75
C ILE A 379 22.62 22.53 11.98
N SER A 380 22.75 22.12 13.24
CA SER A 380 23.02 20.73 13.62
C SER A 380 21.91 19.80 13.12
N GLN A 381 20.63 20.21 13.23
CA GLN A 381 19.49 19.48 12.70
C GLN A 381 19.65 19.22 11.20
N SER A 382 19.93 20.25 10.41
CA SER A 382 20.11 20.14 8.96
C SER A 382 21.26 19.20 8.60
N GLN A 383 22.41 19.33 9.26
CA GLN A 383 23.59 18.48 9.04
C GLN A 383 23.29 17.00 9.32
N HIS A 384 22.63 16.71 10.44
CA HIS A 384 22.23 15.35 10.78
C HIS A 384 21.22 14.81 9.77
N THR A 385 20.24 15.62 9.39
CA THR A 385 19.21 15.22 8.42
C THR A 385 19.83 14.89 7.06
N GLU A 386 20.73 15.73 6.55
CA GLU A 386 21.43 15.49 5.28
C GLU A 386 22.22 14.16 5.29
N LYS A 387 22.81 13.80 6.42
CA LYS A 387 23.49 12.51 6.58
C LYS A 387 22.53 11.35 6.39
N TYR A 388 21.32 11.41 6.99
CA TYR A 388 20.32 10.35 6.83
C TYR A 388 19.64 10.36 5.45
N VAL A 389 19.41 11.53 4.86
CA VAL A 389 18.92 11.66 3.49
C VAL A 389 19.86 10.96 2.51
N LYS A 390 21.18 11.17 2.65
CA LYS A 390 22.20 10.49 1.84
C LYS A 390 22.27 8.99 2.15
N LYS A 391 22.35 8.62 3.44
CA LYS A 391 22.46 7.21 3.87
C LYS A 391 21.30 6.34 3.38
N LEU A 392 20.08 6.88 3.42
CA LEU A 392 18.85 6.16 3.04
C LEU A 392 18.42 6.43 1.60
N ASN A 393 19.20 7.19 0.83
CA ASN A 393 18.86 7.60 -0.54
C ASN A 393 17.43 8.18 -0.63
N ILE A 394 17.09 9.16 0.24
CA ILE A 394 15.80 9.83 0.23
C ILE A 394 15.79 10.84 -0.92
N LYS A 395 14.90 10.66 -1.90
CA LYS A 395 14.77 11.56 -3.04
C LYS A 395 13.99 12.81 -2.63
N THR A 396 14.72 13.91 -2.41
CA THR A 396 14.17 15.22 -2.04
C THR A 396 15.06 16.34 -2.57
N PRO A 397 14.50 17.49 -2.98
CA PRO A 397 15.30 18.67 -3.37
C PRO A 397 15.94 19.35 -2.18
N THR A 398 15.36 19.26 -0.98
CA THR A 398 15.85 19.89 0.25
C THR A 398 15.34 19.17 1.49
N VAL A 399 16.09 19.23 2.58
CA VAL A 399 15.67 18.67 3.88
C VAL A 399 14.48 19.42 4.52
N LEU A 400 14.18 20.63 4.04
CA LEU A 400 13.04 21.45 4.47
C LEU A 400 11.75 21.10 3.74
N GLN A 401 11.78 20.12 2.83
CA GLN A 401 10.56 19.69 2.14
C GLN A 401 9.61 18.99 3.12
N LYS A 402 8.32 19.38 3.06
CA LYS A 402 7.26 18.74 3.85
C LYS A 402 7.08 17.29 3.44
N VAL A 403 6.99 16.39 4.42
CA VAL A 403 6.93 14.94 4.22
C VAL A 403 5.69 14.53 3.41
N LYS A 404 4.57 15.23 3.52
CA LYS A 404 3.37 14.97 2.72
C LYS A 404 3.59 15.04 1.19
N ASN A 405 4.61 15.76 0.75
CA ASN A 405 4.93 15.93 -0.68
C ASN A 405 5.88 14.85 -1.23
N LEU A 406 6.33 13.92 -0.38
CA LEU A 406 7.17 12.79 -0.79
C LEU A 406 6.33 11.62 -1.29
N SER A 407 6.92 10.80 -2.18
CA SER A 407 6.36 9.50 -2.54
C SER A 407 6.30 8.55 -1.32
N GLY A 408 5.43 7.52 -1.37
CA GLY A 408 5.28 6.56 -0.28
C GLY A 408 6.60 5.89 0.14
N GLY A 409 7.44 5.48 -0.82
CA GLY A 409 8.75 4.90 -0.54
C GLY A 409 9.72 5.88 0.15
N ASN A 410 9.71 7.17 -0.24
CA ASN A 410 10.53 8.18 0.42
C ASN A 410 9.98 8.53 1.82
N GLN A 411 8.67 8.57 2.02
CA GLN A 411 8.06 8.69 3.36
C GLN A 411 8.50 7.54 4.27
N GLN A 412 8.51 6.30 3.75
CA GLN A 412 8.97 5.12 4.49
C GLN A 412 10.43 5.24 4.91
N LYS A 413 11.29 5.72 4.02
CA LYS A 413 12.70 5.98 4.34
C LYS A 413 12.87 7.07 5.39
N VAL A 414 12.05 8.14 5.36
CA VAL A 414 12.04 9.17 6.42
C VAL A 414 11.64 8.55 7.75
N GLN A 415 10.63 7.69 7.79
CA GLN A 415 10.20 6.99 9.00
C GLN A 415 11.30 6.07 9.56
N VAL A 416 11.99 5.32 8.72
CA VAL A 416 13.16 4.52 9.11
C VAL A 416 14.26 5.45 9.64
N GLY A 417 14.57 6.55 8.92
CA GLY A 417 15.56 7.55 9.31
C GLY A 417 15.29 8.19 10.68
N LYS A 418 14.03 8.50 10.96
CA LYS A 418 13.55 8.98 12.26
C LYS A 418 13.99 8.07 13.39
N TRP A 419 13.79 6.78 13.26
CA TRP A 419 14.16 5.82 14.29
C TRP A 419 15.66 5.53 14.35
N LEU A 420 16.33 5.50 13.19
CA LEU A 420 17.78 5.34 13.15
C LEU A 420 18.53 6.51 13.81
N PHE A 421 17.92 7.70 13.89
CA PHE A 421 18.50 8.85 14.59
C PHE A 421 18.63 8.62 16.10
N SER A 422 17.80 7.79 16.71
CA SER A 422 17.94 7.36 18.10
C SER A 422 19.05 6.30 18.32
N GLU A 423 19.71 5.82 17.24
CA GLU A 423 20.78 4.81 17.26
C GLU A 423 20.37 3.49 17.94
N PRO A 424 19.28 2.87 17.51
CA PRO A 424 18.81 1.64 18.12
C PRO A 424 19.74 0.47 17.82
N LYS A 425 19.72 -0.54 18.70
CA LYS A 425 20.37 -1.84 18.49
C LYS A 425 19.41 -2.90 18.02
N ILE A 426 18.12 -2.71 18.29
CA ILE A 426 17.02 -3.57 17.86
C ILE A 426 15.99 -2.68 17.16
N LEU A 427 15.62 -3.05 15.95
CA LEU A 427 14.63 -2.31 15.15
C LEU A 427 13.43 -3.22 14.84
N ILE A 428 12.27 -2.83 15.30
CA ILE A 428 11.00 -3.47 14.96
C ILE A 428 10.45 -2.77 13.71
N LEU A 429 10.17 -3.53 12.68
CA LEU A 429 9.59 -3.09 11.41
C LEU A 429 8.22 -3.73 11.23
N ASP A 430 7.16 -2.96 11.37
CA ASP A 430 5.78 -3.44 11.23
C ASP A 430 5.26 -3.07 9.84
N GLU A 431 5.07 -4.10 8.98
CA GLU A 431 4.62 -3.96 7.59
C GLU A 431 5.41 -2.89 6.80
N PRO A 432 6.77 -2.92 6.80
CA PRO A 432 7.59 -1.79 6.32
C PRO A 432 7.44 -1.52 4.82
N THR A 433 6.88 -2.44 4.06
CA THR A 433 6.71 -2.33 2.62
C THR A 433 5.27 -2.16 2.18
N ARG A 434 4.34 -2.00 3.13
CA ARG A 434 2.92 -1.82 2.83
C ARG A 434 2.65 -0.50 2.09
N GLY A 435 1.98 -0.61 0.95
CA GLY A 435 1.57 0.55 0.15
C GLY A 435 2.72 1.32 -0.49
N ILE A 436 3.84 0.64 -0.77
CA ILE A 436 4.93 1.14 -1.60
C ILE A 436 5.11 0.24 -2.83
N ASP A 437 5.72 0.79 -3.88
CA ASP A 437 5.97 0.07 -5.12
C ASP A 437 7.14 -0.93 -5.01
N VAL A 438 7.27 -1.81 -6.02
CA VAL A 438 8.26 -2.90 -6.02
C VAL A 438 9.69 -2.37 -5.94
N GLY A 439 9.99 -1.25 -6.64
CA GLY A 439 11.33 -0.64 -6.60
C GLY A 439 11.66 -0.09 -5.21
N ALA A 440 10.68 0.58 -4.56
CA ALA A 440 10.84 1.07 -3.21
C ALA A 440 10.93 -0.09 -2.19
N LYS A 441 10.22 -1.22 -2.38
CA LYS A 441 10.38 -2.42 -1.55
C LYS A 441 11.82 -2.91 -1.58
N TYR A 442 12.41 -3.05 -2.78
CA TYR A 442 13.80 -3.48 -2.94
C TYR A 442 14.77 -2.56 -2.21
N GLU A 443 14.56 -1.22 -2.28
CA GLU A 443 15.40 -0.25 -1.56
C GLU A 443 15.28 -0.41 -0.03
N ILE A 444 14.06 -0.67 0.49
CA ILE A 444 13.86 -0.96 1.93
C ILE A 444 14.56 -2.26 2.34
N TYR A 445 14.46 -3.33 1.54
CA TYR A 445 15.16 -4.59 1.81
C TYR A 445 16.69 -4.42 1.82
N THR A 446 17.21 -3.60 0.91
CA THR A 446 18.64 -3.25 0.89
C THR A 446 19.04 -2.51 2.18
N ILE A 447 18.24 -1.53 2.61
CA ILE A 447 18.46 -0.83 3.88
C ILE A 447 18.44 -1.81 5.07
N ILE A 448 17.49 -2.75 5.11
CA ILE A 448 17.42 -3.80 6.15
C ILE A 448 18.73 -4.60 6.19
N ASN A 449 19.21 -5.07 5.04
CA ASN A 449 20.43 -5.85 4.95
C ASN A 449 21.68 -5.03 5.40
N ASP A 450 21.77 -3.76 5.01
CA ASP A 450 22.85 -2.86 5.44
C ASP A 450 22.84 -2.64 6.96
N LEU A 451 21.64 -2.50 7.55
CA LEU A 451 21.50 -2.35 9.01
C LEU A 451 21.95 -3.62 9.74
N VAL A 452 21.54 -4.80 9.25
CA VAL A 452 21.97 -6.09 9.80
C VAL A 452 23.47 -6.29 9.67
N ALA A 453 24.04 -5.96 8.51
CA ALA A 453 25.51 -6.00 8.30
C ALA A 453 26.26 -5.07 9.25
N SER A 454 25.65 -3.97 9.70
CA SER A 454 26.21 -3.08 10.73
C SER A 454 26.06 -3.61 12.16
N GLY A 455 25.45 -4.80 12.36
CA GLY A 455 25.27 -5.47 13.65
C GLY A 455 23.95 -5.16 14.36
N MET A 456 22.99 -4.52 13.68
CA MET A 456 21.63 -4.31 14.17
C MET A 456 20.82 -5.60 14.10
N SER A 457 19.95 -5.83 15.09
CA SER A 457 18.99 -6.95 15.05
C SER A 457 17.62 -6.44 14.67
N ILE A 458 16.87 -7.21 13.89
CA ILE A 458 15.59 -6.77 13.32
C ILE A 458 14.47 -7.76 13.67
N LEU A 459 13.34 -7.22 14.11
CA LEU A 459 12.08 -7.93 14.18
C LEU A 459 11.21 -7.43 13.03
N LEU A 460 11.02 -8.26 12.00
CA LEU A 460 10.24 -7.96 10.81
C LEU A 460 8.85 -8.58 10.91
N ILE A 461 7.83 -7.74 10.98
CA ILE A 461 6.43 -8.15 10.96
C ILE A 461 5.90 -7.93 9.56
N SER A 462 5.39 -8.99 8.92
CA SER A 462 4.81 -8.90 7.59
C SER A 462 3.66 -9.86 7.37
N SER A 463 2.65 -9.40 6.64
CA SER A 463 1.58 -10.21 6.09
C SER A 463 1.95 -10.89 4.77
N GLU A 464 3.04 -10.42 4.13
CA GLU A 464 3.52 -10.98 2.87
C GLU A 464 4.50 -12.14 3.14
N LEU A 465 4.06 -13.39 2.96
CA LEU A 465 4.92 -14.57 3.15
C LEU A 465 6.22 -14.53 2.31
N PRO A 466 6.22 -14.06 1.04
CA PRO A 466 7.45 -13.91 0.28
C PRO A 466 8.46 -12.99 0.96
N GLU A 467 8.02 -11.91 1.64
CA GLU A 467 8.90 -11.00 2.39
C GLU A 467 9.54 -11.72 3.58
N ILE A 468 8.76 -12.47 4.34
CA ILE A 468 9.28 -13.29 5.45
C ILE A 468 10.29 -14.31 4.93
N MET A 469 9.96 -15.06 3.87
CA MET A 469 10.82 -16.07 3.29
C MET A 469 12.12 -15.50 2.69
N GLY A 470 12.05 -14.30 2.11
CA GLY A 470 13.19 -13.67 1.44
C GLY A 470 14.11 -12.87 2.37
N MET A 471 13.61 -12.40 3.51
CA MET A 471 14.34 -11.44 4.35
C MET A 471 14.71 -11.98 5.73
N CYS A 472 14.02 -13.00 6.26
CA CYS A 472 14.24 -13.46 7.62
C CYS A 472 15.23 -14.64 7.70
N ASP A 473 15.82 -14.82 8.89
CA ASP A 473 16.63 -16.01 9.22
C ASP A 473 15.80 -17.06 9.94
N ARG A 474 14.79 -16.57 10.69
CA ARG A 474 13.87 -17.39 11.49
C ARG A 474 12.52 -16.69 11.55
N VAL A 475 11.43 -17.46 11.68
CA VAL A 475 10.06 -16.92 11.73
C VAL A 475 9.27 -17.53 12.88
N TYR A 476 8.58 -16.68 13.61
CA TYR A 476 7.51 -17.04 14.53
C TYR A 476 6.16 -16.86 13.86
N VAL A 477 5.24 -17.80 14.09
CA VAL A 477 3.88 -17.73 13.57
C VAL A 477 2.93 -17.42 14.71
N ILE A 478 2.07 -16.41 14.49
CA ILE A 478 1.07 -15.97 15.47
C ILE A 478 -0.33 -16.24 14.92
N ALA A 479 -1.16 -16.87 15.72
CA ALA A 479 -2.60 -17.06 15.48
C ALA A 479 -3.39 -16.64 16.73
N GLU A 480 -4.37 -15.76 16.57
CA GLU A 480 -5.24 -15.28 17.66
C GLU A 480 -4.48 -14.83 18.94
N GLY A 481 -3.33 -14.19 18.75
CA GLY A 481 -2.49 -13.72 19.86
C GLY A 481 -1.57 -14.78 20.48
N VAL A 482 -1.62 -16.01 20.01
CA VAL A 482 -0.79 -17.12 20.49
C VAL A 482 0.34 -17.39 19.51
N GLN A 483 1.54 -17.65 20.02
CA GLN A 483 2.66 -18.15 19.25
C GLN A 483 2.46 -19.63 18.97
N THR A 484 2.13 -19.99 17.72
CA THR A 484 1.77 -21.37 17.31
C THR A 484 2.95 -22.17 16.79
N ALA A 485 3.97 -21.51 16.27
CA ALA A 485 5.18 -22.20 15.77
C ALA A 485 6.40 -21.28 15.70
N GLU A 486 7.57 -21.89 15.60
CA GLU A 486 8.85 -21.29 15.27
C GLU A 486 9.52 -22.14 14.18
N PHE A 487 10.06 -21.52 13.14
CA PHE A 487 10.82 -22.20 12.08
C PHE A 487 12.11 -21.44 11.79
N ASN A 488 13.22 -22.19 11.56
CA ASN A 488 14.31 -21.63 10.77
C ASN A 488 13.83 -21.45 9.33
N ILE A 489 14.26 -20.39 8.66
CA ILE A 489 13.72 -20.06 7.34
C ILE A 489 14.00 -21.17 6.31
N GLU A 490 15.08 -21.92 6.46
CA GLU A 490 15.45 -23.04 5.61
C GLU A 490 14.46 -24.22 5.71
N ASP A 491 13.78 -24.37 6.87
CA ASP A 491 12.80 -25.45 7.14
C ASP A 491 11.35 -24.98 6.91
N ALA A 492 11.15 -23.68 6.75
CA ALA A 492 9.84 -23.06 6.54
C ALA A 492 9.38 -23.21 5.08
N THR A 493 8.10 -23.43 4.90
CA THR A 493 7.42 -23.27 3.60
C THR A 493 6.17 -22.42 3.79
N PRO A 494 5.68 -21.72 2.75
CA PRO A 494 4.44 -20.96 2.84
C PRO A 494 3.27 -21.76 3.40
N GLU A 495 3.15 -23.04 3.01
CA GLU A 495 2.08 -23.94 3.45
C GLU A 495 2.18 -24.24 4.94
N LYS A 496 3.38 -24.55 5.46
CA LYS A 496 3.62 -24.79 6.89
C LYS A 496 3.30 -23.57 7.74
N ILE A 497 3.70 -22.37 7.26
CA ILE A 497 3.43 -21.12 7.96
C ILE A 497 1.92 -20.86 7.98
N LEU A 498 1.22 -21.02 6.85
CA LEU A 498 -0.22 -20.82 6.76
C LEU A 498 -0.98 -21.82 7.61
N GLU A 499 -0.61 -23.11 7.61
CA GLU A 499 -1.21 -24.12 8.49
C GLU A 499 -1.18 -23.67 9.95
N LYS A 500 -0.04 -23.17 10.44
CA LYS A 500 0.12 -22.72 11.82
C LYS A 500 -0.52 -21.35 12.09
N ALA A 501 -0.77 -20.55 11.07
CA ALA A 501 -1.46 -19.27 11.17
C ALA A 501 -2.99 -19.40 11.22
N THR A 502 -3.54 -20.58 10.89
CA THR A 502 -4.99 -20.88 10.87
C THR A 502 -5.47 -21.73 12.04
N LEU A 503 -4.58 -22.08 12.96
CA LEU A 503 -4.89 -22.79 14.20
C LEU A 503 -5.52 -21.82 15.20
#